data_ce0956523f2bbd36244d5300ec077a3a
#
_entry.id   ce0956523f2bbd36244d5300ec077a3a
#
_cell.length_a   1.000
_cell.length_b   1.000
_cell.length_c   1.000
_cell.angle_alpha   90.00
_cell.angle_beta   90.00
_cell.angle_gamma   90.00
#
_symmetry.space_group_name_H-M   'P 1'
#
loop_
_entity.id
_entity.type
_entity.pdbx_description
1 polymer ?
#
loop_
_entity_poly.entity_id
_entity_poly.type
_entity_poly.pdbx_seq_one_letter_code
_entity_poly.pdbx_strand_id
1 'polypeptide(L)'
;IDQHDQLSEKFINGQYGCMFMYTGALSTFQNAGVYGKDKIHMAPFPEFDEKVTNIATWQYVLNKNSDHKEAALKFLQYVSGYEASKNYGQLTKMCPARLDVIEDKNFDLDGIEMIRQYLKDYKLKARPLCADSIEAISAMGTEFQKYVLGQKTEAEFFAGAQKCIDQYYKKASY
;
A
#
# COMPACT_ATOMS: atom_id res chain seq x y z
N ILE A 1 5.51 -2.26 -19.84
CA ILE A 1 5.33 -1.79 -18.44
C ILE A 1 5.30 -3.01 -17.57
N ASP A 2 6.16 -2.96 -16.56
CA ASP A 2 6.28 -4.08 -15.63
C ASP A 2 5.08 -4.17 -14.71
N GLN A 3 4.61 -5.37 -14.48
CA GLN A 3 3.60 -5.64 -13.47
C GLN A 3 4.22 -5.61 -12.08
N HIS A 4 3.42 -5.36 -11.08
CA HIS A 4 3.82 -5.21 -9.68
C HIS A 4 4.78 -6.31 -9.18
N ASP A 5 4.50 -7.57 -9.51
CA ASP A 5 5.29 -8.71 -9.04
C ASP A 5 6.70 -8.77 -9.68
N GLN A 6 6.85 -8.21 -10.89
CA GLN A 6 8.13 -8.15 -11.60
C GLN A 6 9.02 -7.00 -11.14
N LEU A 7 8.45 -5.95 -10.54
CA LEU A 7 9.20 -4.76 -10.12
C LEU A 7 10.21 -5.08 -9.02
N SER A 8 9.82 -5.86 -8.03
CA SER A 8 10.70 -6.22 -6.91
C SER A 8 11.90 -7.04 -7.38
N GLU A 9 11.70 -7.99 -8.29
CA GLU A 9 12.78 -8.79 -8.85
C GLU A 9 13.76 -7.95 -9.66
N LYS A 10 13.27 -7.09 -10.55
CA LYS A 10 14.10 -6.18 -11.35
C LYS A 10 14.88 -5.19 -10.49
N PHE A 11 14.26 -4.70 -9.40
CA PHE A 11 14.93 -3.82 -8.46
C PHE A 11 16.04 -4.55 -7.69
N ILE A 12 15.81 -5.78 -7.22
CA ILE A 12 16.82 -6.63 -6.58
C ILE A 12 18.00 -6.87 -7.52
N ASN A 13 17.74 -7.06 -8.80
CA ASN A 13 18.76 -7.27 -9.83
C ASN A 13 19.44 -5.99 -10.32
N GLY A 14 19.18 -4.84 -9.67
CA GLY A 14 19.83 -3.57 -9.96
C GLY A 14 19.41 -2.90 -11.28
N GLN A 15 18.29 -3.32 -11.87
CA GLN A 15 17.78 -2.71 -13.12
C GLN A 15 17.12 -1.35 -12.87
N TYR A 16 16.74 -1.05 -11.63
CA TYR A 16 16.17 0.23 -11.20
C TYR A 16 16.96 0.81 -10.03
N GLY A 17 17.24 2.10 -10.07
CA GLY A 17 17.92 2.83 -8.99
C GLY A 17 16.99 3.17 -7.81
N CYS A 18 15.69 3.32 -8.09
CA CYS A 18 14.65 3.54 -7.07
C CYS A 18 13.30 3.04 -7.59
N MET A 19 12.39 2.78 -6.66
CA MET A 19 11.01 2.44 -7.00
C MET A 19 10.04 2.88 -5.90
N PHE A 20 8.80 3.18 -6.28
CA PHE A 20 7.72 3.38 -5.34
C PHE A 20 7.06 2.02 -5.02
N MET A 21 7.00 1.70 -3.73
CA MET A 21 6.43 0.43 -3.29
C MET A 21 5.78 0.60 -1.91
N TYR A 22 4.82 -0.26 -1.59
CA TYR A 22 4.24 -0.33 -0.26
C TYR A 22 5.18 -1.03 0.73
N THR A 23 5.07 -0.70 2.00
CA THR A 23 5.96 -1.20 3.06
C THR A 23 5.95 -2.73 3.20
N GLY A 24 4.86 -3.39 2.83
CA GLY A 24 4.78 -4.86 2.84
C GLY A 24 5.78 -5.58 1.92
N ALA A 25 6.31 -4.89 0.89
CA ALA A 25 7.36 -5.47 0.01
C ALA A 25 8.72 -5.59 0.71
N LEU A 26 8.91 -4.94 1.88
CA LEU A 26 10.16 -4.96 2.61
C LEU A 26 10.60 -6.39 2.96
N SER A 27 9.65 -7.25 3.34
CA SER A 27 9.92 -8.66 3.63
C SER A 27 10.56 -9.41 2.45
N THR A 28 10.22 -9.07 1.22
CA THR A 28 10.83 -9.64 0.01
C THR A 28 12.31 -9.30 -0.08
N PHE A 29 12.68 -8.04 0.18
CA PHE A 29 14.07 -7.59 0.15
C PHE A 29 14.90 -8.14 1.32
N GLN A 30 14.28 -8.26 2.50
CA GLN A 30 14.91 -8.89 3.67
C GLN A 30 15.19 -10.36 3.42
N ASN A 31 14.21 -11.11 2.90
CA ASN A 31 14.35 -12.54 2.59
C ASN A 31 15.38 -12.79 1.49
N ALA A 32 15.52 -11.87 0.54
CA ALA A 32 16.56 -11.93 -0.49
C ALA A 32 17.96 -11.51 0.03
N GLY A 33 18.08 -11.04 1.28
CA GLY A 33 19.33 -10.61 1.87
C GLY A 33 19.90 -9.30 1.27
N VAL A 34 19.06 -8.52 0.59
CA VAL A 34 19.47 -7.29 -0.12
C VAL A 34 19.05 -6.00 0.61
N TYR A 35 18.36 -6.10 1.73
CA TYR A 35 17.99 -4.96 2.57
C TYR A 35 19.04 -4.69 3.64
N GLY A 36 19.32 -3.43 3.95
CA GLY A 36 20.17 -2.99 5.04
C GLY A 36 21.24 -1.98 4.62
N LYS A 37 22.23 -1.76 5.51
CA LYS A 37 23.32 -0.83 5.27
C LYS A 37 24.08 -1.17 3.98
N ASP A 38 24.32 -0.17 3.15
CA ASP A 38 25.01 -0.28 1.86
C ASP A 38 24.26 -1.17 0.82
N LYS A 39 22.96 -1.34 1.03
CA LYS A 39 22.07 -2.12 0.17
C LYS A 39 20.79 -1.33 -0.11
N ILE A 40 19.68 -2.03 -0.38
CA ILE A 40 18.36 -1.42 -0.52
C ILE A 40 17.89 -0.84 0.81
N HIS A 41 17.36 0.38 0.77
CA HIS A 41 16.78 1.08 1.91
C HIS A 41 15.38 1.58 1.60
N MET A 42 14.57 1.72 2.64
CA MET A 42 13.37 2.55 2.57
C MET A 42 13.73 4.03 2.73
N ALA A 43 13.13 4.87 1.90
CA ALA A 43 13.18 6.32 2.04
C ALA A 43 11.75 6.88 2.13
N PRO A 44 11.53 8.01 2.80
CA PRO A 44 10.25 8.68 2.79
C PRO A 44 9.80 9.01 1.37
N PHE A 45 8.48 9.00 1.17
CA PHE A 45 7.90 9.45 -0.09
C PHE A 45 8.30 10.91 -0.35
N PRO A 46 8.67 11.30 -1.58
CA PRO A 46 9.06 12.67 -1.87
C PRO A 46 7.99 13.66 -1.44
N GLU A 47 8.43 14.77 -0.84
CA GLU A 47 7.59 15.92 -0.57
C GLU A 47 7.57 16.80 -1.81
N PHE A 48 6.36 17.14 -2.27
CA PHE A 48 6.12 18.15 -3.31
C PHE A 48 5.54 19.40 -2.62
N ASP A 49 4.33 19.82 -2.99
CA ASP A 49 3.64 20.95 -2.32
C ASP A 49 3.16 20.58 -0.91
N GLU A 50 2.87 19.30 -0.70
CA GLU A 50 2.40 18.76 0.58
C GLU A 50 3.05 17.40 0.87
N LYS A 51 3.19 17.08 2.17
CA LYS A 51 3.54 15.75 2.64
C LYS A 51 2.34 14.83 2.54
N VAL A 52 2.25 14.06 1.48
CA VAL A 52 1.14 13.13 1.23
C VAL A 52 1.70 11.74 0.95
N THR A 53 1.09 10.71 1.52
CA THR A 53 1.36 9.33 1.16
C THR A 53 0.08 8.52 1.04
N ASN A 54 0.16 7.39 0.34
CA ASN A 54 -0.97 6.49 0.21
C ASN A 54 -1.03 5.53 1.41
N ILE A 55 -2.25 5.27 1.89
CA ILE A 55 -2.52 4.21 2.86
C ILE A 55 -3.40 3.14 2.21
N ALA A 56 -3.00 1.88 2.34
CA ALA A 56 -3.79 0.72 1.95
C ALA A 56 -3.61 -0.38 2.99
N THR A 57 -4.67 -1.12 3.28
CA THR A 57 -4.67 -2.22 4.26
C THR A 57 -5.38 -3.43 3.71
N TRP A 58 -4.93 -4.60 4.11
CA TRP A 58 -5.68 -5.84 3.98
C TRP A 58 -6.69 -5.94 5.13
N GLN A 59 -7.86 -6.48 4.84
CA GLN A 59 -8.94 -6.59 5.81
C GLN A 59 -9.47 -8.01 5.88
N TYR A 60 -9.71 -8.49 7.09
CA TYR A 60 -10.53 -9.67 7.31
C TYR A 60 -12.00 -9.25 7.33
N VAL A 61 -12.83 -9.96 6.62
CA VAL A 61 -14.26 -9.69 6.57
C VAL A 61 -15.07 -10.92 6.96
N LEU A 62 -16.21 -10.69 7.63
CA LEU A 62 -17.15 -11.75 7.94
C LEU A 62 -18.17 -11.89 6.81
N ASN A 63 -18.25 -13.08 6.22
CA ASN A 63 -19.31 -13.36 5.23
C ASN A 63 -20.67 -13.40 5.94
N LYS A 64 -21.60 -12.54 5.51
CA LYS A 64 -22.96 -12.48 6.07
C LYS A 64 -23.75 -13.79 5.96
N ASN A 65 -23.41 -14.64 4.99
CA ASN A 65 -24.07 -15.92 4.72
C ASN A 65 -23.35 -17.11 5.38
N SER A 66 -22.32 -16.88 6.21
CA SER A 66 -21.63 -17.95 6.90
C SER A 66 -22.55 -18.59 7.95
N ASP A 67 -22.53 -19.92 8.05
CA ASP A 67 -23.20 -20.66 9.11
C ASP A 67 -22.41 -20.66 10.43
N HIS A 68 -21.15 -20.20 10.40
CA HIS A 68 -20.23 -20.17 11.54
C HIS A 68 -19.86 -18.76 11.99
N LYS A 69 -20.83 -17.83 11.99
CA LYS A 69 -20.59 -16.41 12.29
C LYS A 69 -19.96 -16.16 13.64
N GLU A 70 -20.42 -16.89 14.66
CA GLU A 70 -19.90 -16.73 16.02
C GLU A 70 -18.42 -17.12 16.13
N ALA A 71 -18.04 -18.26 15.54
CA ALA A 71 -16.66 -18.70 15.50
C ALA A 71 -15.77 -17.74 14.67
N ALA A 72 -16.26 -17.28 13.52
CA ALA A 72 -15.57 -16.29 12.70
C ALA A 72 -15.39 -14.95 13.44
N LEU A 73 -16.39 -14.50 14.19
CA LEU A 73 -16.29 -13.28 14.99
C LEU A 73 -15.23 -13.41 16.10
N LYS A 74 -15.20 -14.54 16.80
CA LYS A 74 -14.15 -14.82 17.80
C LYS A 74 -12.76 -14.81 17.18
N PHE A 75 -12.62 -15.38 15.98
CA PHE A 75 -11.35 -15.31 15.24
C PHE A 75 -10.97 -13.88 14.90
N LEU A 76 -11.91 -13.08 14.36
CA LEU A 76 -11.67 -11.68 14.03
C LEU A 76 -11.26 -10.86 15.27
N GLN A 77 -11.92 -11.07 16.39
CA GLN A 77 -11.57 -10.43 17.65
C GLN A 77 -10.15 -10.79 18.11
N TYR A 78 -9.77 -12.05 17.97
CA TYR A 78 -8.42 -12.51 18.31
C TYR A 78 -7.37 -11.88 17.40
N VAL A 79 -7.51 -11.98 16.07
CA VAL A 79 -6.48 -11.51 15.13
C VAL A 79 -6.36 -9.98 15.10
N SER A 80 -7.41 -9.25 15.49
CA SER A 80 -7.38 -7.79 15.63
C SER A 80 -6.90 -7.32 17.01
N GLY A 81 -6.65 -8.25 17.94
CA GLY A 81 -6.13 -7.94 19.27
C GLY A 81 -4.67 -7.47 19.24
N TYR A 82 -4.23 -6.79 20.30
CA TYR A 82 -2.89 -6.23 20.42
C TYR A 82 -1.79 -7.27 20.22
N GLU A 83 -1.80 -8.36 21.00
CA GLU A 83 -0.77 -9.39 20.94
C GLU A 83 -0.72 -10.11 19.59
N ALA A 84 -1.88 -10.43 19.02
CA ALA A 84 -1.94 -11.06 17.70
C ALA A 84 -1.40 -10.14 16.60
N SER A 85 -1.74 -8.84 16.64
CA SER A 85 -1.25 -7.84 15.69
C SER A 85 0.25 -7.60 15.84
N LYS A 86 0.77 -7.57 17.07
CA LYS A 86 2.20 -7.45 17.36
C LYS A 86 2.98 -8.66 16.84
N ASN A 87 2.53 -9.86 17.16
CA ASN A 87 3.13 -11.11 16.68
C ASN A 87 3.08 -11.21 15.16
N TYR A 88 1.96 -10.82 14.53
CA TYR A 88 1.85 -10.77 13.08
C TYR A 88 2.93 -9.89 12.46
N GLY A 89 3.10 -8.66 12.95
CA GLY A 89 4.14 -7.75 12.46
C GLY A 89 5.55 -8.31 12.60
N GLN A 90 5.86 -8.91 13.75
CA GLN A 90 7.18 -9.50 14.01
C GLN A 90 7.49 -10.70 13.12
N LEU A 91 6.50 -11.58 12.89
CA LEU A 91 6.67 -12.81 12.11
C LEU A 91 6.67 -12.53 10.59
N THR A 92 5.78 -11.67 10.11
CA THR A 92 5.62 -11.41 8.68
C THR A 92 6.48 -10.26 8.16
N LYS A 93 7.05 -9.45 9.06
CA LYS A 93 7.74 -8.19 8.74
C LYS A 93 6.84 -7.16 8.06
N MET A 94 5.53 -7.29 8.25
CA MET A 94 4.53 -6.34 7.76
C MET A 94 4.09 -5.40 8.88
N CYS A 95 3.84 -4.14 8.53
CA CYS A 95 3.34 -3.16 9.49
C CYS A 95 1.93 -3.56 9.96
N PRO A 96 1.70 -3.70 11.27
CA PRO A 96 0.37 -3.97 11.80
C PRO A 96 -0.56 -2.76 11.61
N ALA A 97 -1.88 -2.99 11.57
CA ALA A 97 -2.87 -1.93 11.40
C ALA A 97 -3.25 -1.20 12.70
N ARG A 98 -2.74 -1.65 13.87
CA ARG A 98 -3.05 -1.08 15.17
C ARG A 98 -2.06 0.01 15.55
N LEU A 99 -2.57 1.21 15.82
CA LEU A 99 -1.74 2.36 16.23
C LEU A 99 -0.99 2.10 17.55
N ASP A 100 -1.64 1.48 18.52
CA ASP A 100 -1.03 1.18 19.82
C ASP A 100 0.13 0.16 19.73
N VAL A 101 0.13 -0.71 18.71
CA VAL A 101 1.27 -1.58 18.40
C VAL A 101 2.38 -0.79 17.71
N ILE A 102 2.02 0.06 16.73
CA ILE A 102 3.00 0.89 16.01
C ILE A 102 3.71 1.86 16.97
N GLU A 103 2.98 2.41 17.93
CA GLU A 103 3.50 3.36 18.93
C GLU A 103 4.24 2.70 20.10
N ASP A 104 4.10 1.38 20.27
CA ASP A 104 4.83 0.63 21.30
C ASP A 104 6.34 0.70 21.03
N LYS A 105 7.09 1.29 21.96
CA LYS A 105 8.55 1.43 21.87
C LYS A 105 9.30 0.10 21.87
N ASN A 106 8.66 -0.97 22.35
CA ASN A 106 9.20 -2.33 22.34
C ASN A 106 8.81 -3.12 21.08
N PHE A 107 8.07 -2.50 20.16
CA PHE A 107 7.77 -3.09 18.86
C PHE A 107 8.83 -2.64 17.86
N ASP A 108 9.63 -3.59 17.41
CA ASP A 108 10.70 -3.36 16.43
C ASP A 108 10.32 -3.99 15.09
N LEU A 109 10.43 -3.19 14.05
CA LEU A 109 10.21 -3.56 12.65
C LEU A 109 11.06 -2.65 11.79
N ASP A 110 11.75 -3.19 10.80
CA ASP A 110 12.49 -2.35 9.86
C ASP A 110 11.57 -1.29 9.22
N GLY A 111 12.00 -0.03 9.28
CA GLY A 111 11.22 1.10 8.78
C GLY A 111 10.11 1.61 9.70
N ILE A 112 9.96 1.07 10.92
CA ILE A 112 8.89 1.47 11.84
C ILE A 112 8.97 2.97 12.20
N GLU A 113 10.15 3.53 12.36
CA GLU A 113 10.31 4.96 12.65
C GLU A 113 9.81 5.85 11.49
N MET A 114 10.03 5.43 10.25
CA MET A 114 9.48 6.13 9.10
C MET A 114 7.96 6.04 9.06
N ILE A 115 7.39 4.88 9.43
CA ILE A 115 5.93 4.71 9.54
C ILE A 115 5.36 5.61 10.63
N ARG A 116 6.00 5.68 11.79
CA ARG A 116 5.65 6.60 12.89
C ARG A 116 5.68 8.06 12.42
N GLN A 117 6.70 8.43 11.65
CA GLN A 117 6.81 9.77 11.07
C GLN A 117 5.69 10.04 10.06
N TYR A 118 5.34 9.07 9.20
CA TYR A 118 4.20 9.21 8.28
C TYR A 118 2.88 9.48 9.01
N LEU A 119 2.61 8.72 10.08
CA LEU A 119 1.40 8.90 10.86
C LEU A 119 1.32 10.29 11.52
N LYS A 120 2.46 10.88 11.84
CA LYS A 120 2.55 12.19 12.49
C LYS A 120 2.52 13.35 11.49
N ASP A 121 3.28 13.26 10.41
CA ASP A 121 3.64 14.42 9.59
C ASP A 121 2.99 14.41 8.20
N TYR A 122 2.44 13.28 7.74
CA TYR A 122 1.90 13.12 6.40
C TYR A 122 0.39 13.05 6.38
N LYS A 123 -0.21 13.65 5.35
CA LYS A 123 -1.62 13.41 5.01
C LYS A 123 -1.74 12.01 4.40
N LEU A 124 -2.48 11.15 5.05
CA LEU A 124 -2.74 9.80 4.56
C LEU A 124 -3.95 9.80 3.63
N LYS A 125 -3.76 9.38 2.39
CA LYS A 125 -4.82 9.28 1.37
C LYS A 125 -5.06 7.82 1.02
N ALA A 126 -6.29 7.36 1.21
CA ALA A 126 -6.72 6.06 0.71
C ALA A 126 -7.10 6.15 -0.78
N ARG A 127 -7.10 4.99 -1.44
CA ARG A 127 -7.71 4.91 -2.78
C ARG A 127 -9.19 5.29 -2.70
N PRO A 128 -9.71 5.94 -3.74
CA PRO A 128 -11.14 6.17 -3.84
C PRO A 128 -11.90 4.84 -3.80
N LEU A 129 -12.98 4.78 -3.01
CA LEU A 129 -13.86 3.63 -2.95
C LEU A 129 -14.81 3.65 -4.15
N CYS A 130 -14.70 2.65 -5.01
CA CYS A 130 -15.63 2.41 -6.11
C CYS A 130 -15.80 0.91 -6.34
N ALA A 131 -16.93 0.50 -6.92
CA ALA A 131 -17.24 -0.92 -7.13
C ALA A 131 -16.18 -1.60 -8.00
N ASP A 132 -15.76 -0.92 -9.07
CA ASP A 132 -14.83 -1.44 -10.09
C ASP A 132 -13.42 -0.79 -9.89
N SER A 133 -12.88 -0.85 -8.68
CA SER A 133 -11.64 -0.14 -8.31
C SER A 133 -10.40 -0.62 -9.08
N ILE A 134 -10.34 -1.88 -9.45
CA ILE A 134 -9.22 -2.45 -10.23
C ILE A 134 -9.26 -1.92 -11.66
N GLU A 135 -10.43 -1.90 -12.28
CA GLU A 135 -10.65 -1.36 -13.60
C GLU A 135 -10.35 0.14 -13.66
N ALA A 136 -10.78 0.89 -12.62
CA ALA A 136 -10.48 2.31 -12.49
C ALA A 136 -8.96 2.58 -12.43
N ILE A 137 -8.24 1.83 -11.60
CA ILE A 137 -6.79 1.96 -11.47
C ILE A 137 -6.09 1.60 -12.78
N SER A 138 -6.51 0.53 -13.45
CA SER A 138 -5.95 0.08 -14.74
C SER A 138 -6.17 1.12 -15.84
N ALA A 139 -7.36 1.70 -15.90
CA ALA A 139 -7.69 2.76 -16.87
C ALA A 139 -6.86 4.03 -16.60
N MET A 140 -6.75 4.47 -15.35
CA MET A 140 -5.90 5.61 -14.96
C MET A 140 -4.42 5.35 -15.25
N GLY A 141 -3.94 4.14 -14.96
CA GLY A 141 -2.58 3.71 -15.27
C GLY A 141 -2.27 3.77 -16.77
N THR A 142 -3.24 3.40 -17.61
CA THR A 142 -3.11 3.52 -19.07
C THR A 142 -3.00 4.99 -19.53
N GLU A 143 -3.77 5.89 -18.92
CA GLU A 143 -3.67 7.33 -19.22
C GLU A 143 -2.31 7.91 -18.80
N PHE A 144 -1.85 7.54 -17.60
CA PHE A 144 -0.51 7.92 -17.12
C PHE A 144 0.61 7.40 -18.03
N GLN A 145 0.50 6.15 -18.50
CA GLN A 145 1.46 5.56 -19.42
C GLN A 145 1.58 6.34 -20.73
N LYS A 146 0.44 6.75 -21.32
CA LYS A 146 0.44 7.57 -22.54
C LYS A 146 1.14 8.91 -22.33
N TYR A 147 0.94 9.52 -21.15
CA TYR A 147 1.62 10.75 -20.76
C TYR A 147 3.15 10.56 -20.66
N VAL A 148 3.60 9.55 -19.91
CA VAL A 148 5.03 9.26 -19.73
C VAL A 148 5.74 8.93 -21.06
N LEU A 149 5.02 8.29 -22.00
CA LEU A 149 5.53 7.99 -23.34
C LEU A 149 5.44 9.19 -24.31
N GLY A 150 5.06 10.38 -23.86
CA GLY A 150 4.93 11.58 -24.68
C GLY A 150 3.78 11.54 -25.71
N GLN A 151 2.84 10.60 -25.56
CA GLN A 151 1.65 10.47 -26.43
C GLN A 151 0.51 11.40 -26.03
N LYS A 152 0.58 11.97 -24.82
CA LYS A 152 -0.36 12.95 -24.27
C LYS A 152 0.38 14.06 -23.55
N THR A 153 -0.19 15.23 -23.57
CA THR A 153 0.19 16.33 -22.70
C THR A 153 -0.30 16.08 -21.27
N GLU A 154 0.25 16.80 -20.30
CA GLU A 154 -0.18 16.75 -18.91
C GLU A 154 -1.68 17.04 -18.76
N ALA A 155 -2.18 18.10 -19.45
CA ALA A 155 -3.59 18.46 -19.43
C ALA A 155 -4.50 17.35 -19.98
N GLU A 156 -4.10 16.68 -21.06
CA GLU A 156 -4.83 15.53 -21.63
C GLU A 156 -4.81 14.31 -20.71
N PHE A 157 -3.70 14.10 -19.99
CA PHE A 157 -3.61 13.06 -18.97
C PHE A 157 -4.60 13.33 -17.82
N PHE A 158 -4.60 14.52 -17.22
CA PHE A 158 -5.52 14.86 -16.13
C PHE A 158 -6.98 14.80 -16.56
N ALA A 159 -7.30 15.27 -17.76
CA ALA A 159 -8.66 15.16 -18.30
C ALA A 159 -9.07 13.69 -18.52
N GLY A 160 -8.16 12.84 -18.98
CA GLY A 160 -8.38 11.41 -19.14
C GLY A 160 -8.58 10.70 -17.79
N ALA A 161 -7.72 10.99 -16.81
CA ALA A 161 -7.82 10.45 -15.46
C ALA A 161 -9.14 10.84 -14.77
N GLN A 162 -9.56 12.11 -14.91
CA GLN A 162 -10.86 12.56 -14.38
C GLN A 162 -12.03 11.81 -15.01
N LYS A 163 -12.01 11.56 -16.33
CA LYS A 163 -13.04 10.76 -17.00
C LYS A 163 -13.10 9.32 -16.46
N CYS A 164 -11.96 8.71 -16.18
CA CYS A 164 -11.91 7.38 -15.57
C CYS A 164 -12.58 7.40 -14.18
N ILE A 165 -12.23 8.39 -13.34
CA ILE A 165 -12.85 8.55 -12.03
C ILE A 165 -14.37 8.72 -12.17
N ASP A 166 -14.85 9.62 -13.00
CA ASP A 166 -16.27 9.89 -13.20
C ASP A 166 -17.03 8.67 -13.71
N GLN A 167 -16.41 7.89 -14.59
CA GLN A 167 -17.00 6.67 -15.15
C GLN A 167 -17.24 5.61 -14.07
N TYR A 168 -16.23 5.36 -13.23
CA TYR A 168 -16.26 4.29 -12.24
C TYR A 168 -16.95 4.69 -10.94
N TYR A 169 -16.87 5.95 -10.54
CA TYR A 169 -17.60 6.47 -9.38
C TYR A 169 -19.11 6.46 -9.56
N LYS A 170 -19.60 6.81 -10.75
CA LYS A 170 -21.05 6.80 -11.05
C LYS A 170 -21.68 5.41 -11.02
N LYS A 171 -20.86 4.35 -11.11
CA LYS A 171 -21.33 2.95 -11.03
C LYS A 171 -21.48 2.44 -9.59
N ALA A 172 -20.94 3.11 -8.63
CA ALA A 172 -21.02 2.74 -7.21
C ALA A 172 -22.26 3.38 -6.58
N SER A 173 -23.45 2.96 -6.97
CA SER A 173 -24.65 3.20 -6.16
C SER A 173 -24.73 2.13 -5.08
N TYR A 174 -24.49 2.52 -3.84
CA TYR A 174 -24.68 1.69 -2.65
C TYR A 174 -26.16 1.69 -2.22
#